data_06d0bbb9ac1f825ec864db8a354eacbb
#
_entry.id   06d0bbb9ac1f825ec864db8a354eacbb
#
_cell.length_a   1.000
_cell.length_b   1.000
_cell.length_c   1.000
_cell.angle_alpha   90.00
_cell.angle_beta   90.00
_cell.angle_gamma   90.00
#
_symmetry.space_group_name_H-M   'P 1'
#
loop_
_entity.id
_entity.type
_entity.pdbx_description
1 polymer ?
#
loop_
_entity_poly.entity_id
_entity_poly.type
_entity_poly.pdbx_seq_one_letter_code
_entity_poly.pdbx_strand_id
1 'polypeptide(L)'
;MGTPDVEQAVEDDHRRKRPLDGIRILAVEQMAALPFATQLLARLGAEVVKVEHPTTGDSGRGSHPAVADPDGRPVGATFLRNNLNKRSLAIDLKQPEGVDLVLRLAPRFDVFGENFRAGTADRLGIGYEAVRATHPAVVYLSISGFGQDPASPYRDMGAYAAIVEGMSGIYEYKRAPGRPPAANPVGALGDISSALFGAVGVLAALRHRDHTGVGQHIDVAMLDATVAMTDIVANFQSLGVEREWGSGIGIVETFAAFDGHFVLQCVREHHFATLCTEIGCPELVDDKRFATRAGWQDHLDDVLRPAIESWASNRSLAEVVGILSGAGMACGPSQTSAQVVADPHLAVRNMLVETLPSDDGNPVLVPGNPVKLSEVPEVPDERVPWLGEHTDRVLADELGLGADELTDLRSRGVIGAT
;
A
#
# COMPACT_ATOMS: atom_id res chain seq x y z
N MET A 1 -15.13 10.18 -47.60
CA MET A 1 -14.61 9.72 -46.32
C MET A 1 -13.16 10.19 -46.30
N GLY A 2 -12.85 11.27 -45.55
CA GLY A 2 -11.52 11.82 -45.46
C GLY A 2 -10.67 10.91 -44.59
N THR A 3 -9.43 10.66 -45.01
CA THR A 3 -8.40 10.02 -44.18
C THR A 3 -8.22 10.86 -42.91
N PRO A 4 -8.21 10.24 -41.71
CA PRO A 4 -7.91 10.98 -40.49
C PRO A 4 -6.52 11.61 -40.61
N ASP A 5 -6.39 12.85 -40.18
CA ASP A 5 -5.18 13.65 -40.21
C ASP A 5 -4.10 12.91 -39.38
N VAL A 6 -2.93 12.67 -39.93
CA VAL A 6 -1.84 11.92 -39.28
C VAL A 6 -1.43 12.61 -37.97
N GLU A 7 -1.53 13.95 -37.91
CA GLU A 7 -1.28 14.72 -36.68
C GLU A 7 -2.32 14.41 -35.61
N GLN A 8 -3.59 14.25 -35.96
CA GLN A 8 -4.67 13.92 -35.01
C GLN A 8 -4.56 12.47 -34.50
N ALA A 9 -4.10 11.53 -35.35
CA ALA A 9 -3.84 10.15 -34.95
C ALA A 9 -2.63 10.05 -34.00
N VAL A 10 -1.59 10.85 -34.21
CA VAL A 10 -0.40 10.92 -33.33
C VAL A 10 -0.74 11.61 -32.01
N GLU A 11 -1.58 12.67 -32.02
CA GLU A 11 -2.07 13.34 -30.83
C GLU A 11 -2.99 12.45 -29.99
N ASP A 12 -3.84 11.64 -30.63
CA ASP A 12 -4.69 10.64 -29.98
C ASP A 12 -3.87 9.47 -29.41
N ASP A 13 -2.78 9.06 -30.06
CA ASP A 13 -1.88 8.02 -29.56
C ASP A 13 -1.09 8.50 -28.32
N HIS A 14 -0.64 9.78 -28.32
CA HIS A 14 -0.01 10.38 -27.13
C HIS A 14 -0.96 10.56 -25.95
N ARG A 15 -2.24 10.83 -26.18
CA ARG A 15 -3.26 10.94 -25.13
C ARG A 15 -3.67 9.61 -24.52
N ARG A 16 -3.41 8.49 -25.19
CA ARG A 16 -3.74 7.13 -24.71
C ARG A 16 -2.62 6.47 -23.93
N LYS A 17 -1.42 7.02 -23.95
CA LYS A 17 -0.27 6.45 -23.21
C LYS A 17 -0.43 6.67 -21.71
N ARG A 18 -0.17 5.60 -20.95
CA ARG A 18 -0.10 5.67 -19.50
C ARG A 18 1.15 6.46 -19.07
N PRO A 19 1.16 7.09 -17.91
CA PRO A 19 2.29 7.95 -17.47
C PRO A 19 3.66 7.27 -17.46
N LEU A 20 3.70 5.95 -17.24
CA LEU A 20 4.93 5.17 -17.14
C LEU A 20 5.10 4.16 -18.30
N ASP A 21 4.35 4.30 -19.39
CA ASP A 21 4.57 3.47 -20.56
C ASP A 21 6.02 3.65 -21.09
N GLY A 22 6.72 2.53 -21.25
CA GLY A 22 8.14 2.49 -21.61
C GLY A 22 9.11 2.49 -20.44
N ILE A 23 8.65 2.70 -19.21
CA ILE A 23 9.47 2.53 -18.00
C ILE A 23 9.46 1.04 -17.61
N ARG A 24 10.65 0.51 -17.31
CA ARG A 24 10.87 -0.89 -16.99
C ARG A 24 11.50 -1.04 -15.61
N ILE A 25 10.97 -1.93 -14.79
CA ILE A 25 11.37 -2.15 -13.38
C ILE A 25 11.80 -3.59 -13.20
N LEU A 26 13.04 -3.81 -12.74
CA LEU A 26 13.53 -5.10 -12.26
C LEU A 26 13.48 -5.09 -10.74
N ALA A 27 12.64 -5.93 -10.14
CA ALA A 27 12.40 -5.91 -8.71
C ALA A 27 12.76 -7.24 -8.04
N VAL A 28 13.71 -7.20 -7.11
CA VAL A 28 14.06 -8.32 -6.22
C VAL A 28 13.30 -8.12 -4.92
N GLU A 29 12.05 -8.55 -4.91
CA GLU A 29 11.08 -8.13 -3.91
C GLU A 29 10.31 -9.30 -3.31
N GLN A 30 9.80 -9.11 -2.08
CA GLN A 30 8.96 -10.09 -1.41
C GLN A 30 7.94 -9.45 -0.46
N MET A 31 6.88 -10.19 -0.13
CA MET A 31 5.82 -9.82 0.81
C MET A 31 4.99 -8.61 0.34
N ALA A 32 5.15 -7.44 0.99
CA ALA A 32 4.19 -6.36 0.84
C ALA A 32 4.81 -5.00 0.45
N ALA A 33 5.87 -4.54 1.11
CA ALA A 33 6.35 -3.16 0.96
C ALA A 33 6.70 -2.80 -0.50
N LEU A 34 7.78 -3.34 -1.03
CA LEU A 34 8.16 -3.08 -2.43
C LEU A 34 7.17 -3.66 -3.44
N PRO A 35 6.61 -4.89 -3.25
CA PRO A 35 5.60 -5.41 -4.17
C PRO A 35 4.38 -4.50 -4.34
N PHE A 36 3.92 -3.82 -3.30
CA PHE A 36 2.83 -2.85 -3.42
C PHE A 36 3.26 -1.60 -4.21
N ALA A 37 4.47 -1.09 -3.97
CA ALA A 37 5.00 0.06 -4.72
C ALA A 37 5.10 -0.24 -6.22
N THR A 38 5.70 -1.38 -6.58
CA THR A 38 5.89 -1.77 -7.98
C THR A 38 4.58 -2.10 -8.68
N GLN A 39 3.58 -2.65 -7.96
CA GLN A 39 2.22 -2.82 -8.52
C GLN A 39 1.54 -1.47 -8.81
N LEU A 40 1.67 -0.47 -7.93
CA LEU A 40 1.15 0.88 -8.21
C LEU A 40 1.80 1.47 -9.48
N LEU A 41 3.12 1.32 -9.62
CA LEU A 41 3.83 1.78 -10.82
C LEU A 41 3.43 0.98 -12.07
N ALA A 42 3.18 -0.34 -11.95
CA ALA A 42 2.67 -1.17 -13.04
C ALA A 42 1.29 -0.69 -13.53
N ARG A 43 0.40 -0.35 -12.61
CA ARG A 43 -0.93 0.21 -12.94
C ARG A 43 -0.85 1.57 -13.62
N LEU A 44 0.24 2.31 -13.41
CA LEU A 44 0.53 3.56 -14.12
C LEU A 44 1.26 3.35 -15.47
N GLY A 45 1.57 2.11 -15.84
CA GLY A 45 2.13 1.77 -17.15
C GLY A 45 3.51 1.13 -17.14
N ALA A 46 4.21 1.10 -16.01
CA ALA A 46 5.53 0.47 -15.95
C ALA A 46 5.45 -1.05 -16.19
N GLU A 47 6.42 -1.58 -16.94
CA GLU A 47 6.65 -3.02 -17.05
C GLU A 47 7.45 -3.50 -15.84
N VAL A 48 6.92 -4.45 -15.07
CA VAL A 48 7.57 -4.95 -13.86
C VAL A 48 7.96 -6.41 -14.03
N VAL A 49 9.26 -6.71 -13.92
CA VAL A 49 9.81 -8.06 -13.83
C VAL A 49 10.26 -8.30 -12.40
N LYS A 50 9.59 -9.25 -11.75
CA LYS A 50 9.83 -9.64 -10.36
C LYS A 50 10.76 -10.84 -10.32
N VAL A 51 11.91 -10.70 -9.68
CA VAL A 51 12.86 -11.79 -9.44
C VAL A 51 12.44 -12.54 -8.16
N GLU A 52 12.28 -13.86 -8.29
CA GLU A 52 11.86 -14.74 -7.20
C GLU A 52 12.81 -15.93 -7.05
N HIS A 53 12.88 -16.51 -5.85
CA HIS A 53 13.65 -17.74 -5.65
C HIS A 53 13.01 -18.90 -6.44
N PRO A 54 13.80 -19.75 -7.15
CA PRO A 54 13.28 -20.74 -8.10
C PRO A 54 12.30 -21.76 -7.53
N THR A 55 12.45 -22.14 -6.26
CA THR A 55 11.63 -23.19 -5.64
C THR A 55 10.59 -22.66 -4.68
N THR A 56 10.90 -21.61 -3.92
CA THR A 56 10.02 -21.08 -2.88
C THR A 56 9.23 -19.85 -3.31
N GLY A 57 9.71 -19.16 -4.34
CA GLY A 57 9.12 -17.90 -4.76
C GLY A 57 9.21 -16.81 -3.69
N ASP A 58 8.34 -15.83 -3.81
CA ASP A 58 8.05 -14.83 -2.80
C ASP A 58 7.37 -15.49 -1.59
N SER A 59 7.82 -15.16 -0.38
CA SER A 59 7.21 -15.65 0.87
C SER A 59 5.72 -15.30 0.99
N GLY A 60 5.24 -14.26 0.32
CA GLY A 60 3.82 -13.91 0.21
C GLY A 60 2.96 -14.97 -0.50
N ARG A 61 3.57 -15.84 -1.33
CA ARG A 61 2.86 -16.96 -1.95
C ARG A 61 2.34 -17.98 -0.91
N GLY A 62 3.05 -18.15 0.20
CA GLY A 62 2.66 -19.02 1.31
C GLY A 62 1.70 -18.37 2.33
N SER A 63 1.25 -17.14 2.14
CA SER A 63 0.32 -16.49 3.07
C SER A 63 -1.10 -17.07 2.96
N HIS A 64 -1.83 -17.06 4.07
CA HIS A 64 -3.22 -17.53 4.09
C HIS A 64 -4.22 -16.36 4.18
N PRO A 65 -5.44 -16.52 3.59
CA PRO A 65 -5.88 -17.64 2.73
C PRO A 65 -5.13 -17.66 1.39
N ALA A 66 -5.17 -18.78 0.67
CA ALA A 66 -4.50 -18.98 -0.60
C ALA A 66 -5.43 -19.67 -1.61
N VAL A 67 -5.17 -19.46 -2.91
CA VAL A 67 -5.68 -20.26 -4.03
C VAL A 67 -4.55 -21.14 -4.56
N ALA A 68 -4.86 -22.15 -5.36
CA ALA A 68 -3.85 -23.01 -5.98
C ALA A 68 -3.48 -22.51 -7.39
N ASP A 69 -2.20 -22.59 -7.76
CA ASP A 69 -1.78 -22.48 -9.16
C ASP A 69 -2.07 -23.79 -9.92
N PRO A 70 -1.86 -23.86 -11.25
CA PRO A 70 -2.11 -25.09 -12.02
C PRO A 70 -1.32 -26.31 -11.56
N ASP A 71 -0.20 -26.12 -10.86
CA ASP A 71 0.64 -27.18 -10.32
C ASP A 71 0.29 -27.54 -8.86
N GLY A 72 -0.77 -26.91 -8.29
CA GLY A 72 -1.21 -27.10 -6.92
C GLY A 72 -0.36 -26.34 -5.87
N ARG A 73 0.51 -25.42 -6.29
CA ARG A 73 1.29 -24.58 -5.35
C ARG A 73 0.42 -23.43 -4.82
N PRO A 74 0.58 -23.02 -3.55
CA PRO A 74 -0.23 -21.95 -3.00
C PRO A 74 0.13 -20.58 -3.63
N VAL A 75 -0.91 -19.77 -3.85
CA VAL A 75 -0.82 -18.36 -4.20
C VAL A 75 -1.61 -17.57 -3.18
N GLY A 76 -0.91 -17.12 -2.15
CA GLY A 76 -1.51 -16.53 -0.96
C GLY A 76 -2.06 -15.12 -1.15
N ALA A 77 -2.97 -14.72 -0.26
CA ALA A 77 -3.67 -13.45 -0.30
C ALA A 77 -2.74 -12.23 -0.37
N THR A 78 -1.59 -12.27 0.32
CA THR A 78 -0.61 -11.18 0.26
C THR A 78 0.01 -11.08 -1.14
N PHE A 79 0.29 -12.20 -1.78
CA PHE A 79 0.82 -12.21 -3.15
C PHE A 79 -0.23 -11.74 -4.17
N LEU A 80 -1.46 -12.25 -4.07
CA LEU A 80 -2.59 -11.85 -4.93
C LEU A 80 -2.83 -10.35 -4.91
N ARG A 81 -2.75 -9.73 -3.73
CA ARG A 81 -3.00 -8.31 -3.54
C ARG A 81 -1.92 -7.41 -4.15
N ASN A 82 -0.67 -7.87 -4.21
CA ASN A 82 0.49 -7.00 -4.45
C ASN A 82 1.24 -7.27 -5.76
N ASN A 83 0.77 -8.23 -6.59
CA ASN A 83 1.56 -8.67 -7.75
C ASN A 83 0.78 -8.76 -9.06
N LEU A 84 -0.34 -8.04 -9.19
CA LEU A 84 -1.03 -7.88 -10.47
C LEU A 84 -0.14 -7.13 -11.47
N ASN A 85 -0.29 -7.42 -12.76
CA ASN A 85 0.43 -6.77 -13.88
C ASN A 85 1.96 -6.99 -13.86
N LYS A 86 2.45 -8.06 -13.22
CA LYS A 86 3.89 -8.36 -13.17
C LYS A 86 4.24 -9.62 -13.94
N ARG A 87 5.51 -9.72 -14.32
CA ARG A 87 6.12 -10.95 -14.81
C ARG A 87 6.98 -11.59 -13.73
N SER A 88 6.94 -12.90 -13.58
CA SER A 88 7.77 -13.65 -12.62
C SER A 88 8.98 -14.25 -13.32
N LEU A 89 10.15 -13.98 -12.78
CA LEU A 89 11.48 -14.45 -13.21
C LEU A 89 12.13 -15.21 -12.04
N ALA A 90 12.26 -16.52 -12.19
CA ALA A 90 12.77 -17.39 -11.13
C ALA A 90 14.29 -17.58 -11.25
N ILE A 91 15.07 -16.91 -10.38
CA ILE A 91 16.54 -16.95 -10.33
C ILE A 91 17.03 -17.15 -8.88
N ASP A 92 17.99 -18.05 -8.69
CA ASP A 92 18.65 -18.26 -7.39
C ASP A 92 19.83 -17.29 -7.20
N LEU A 93 19.61 -16.25 -6.42
CA LEU A 93 20.63 -15.25 -6.08
C LEU A 93 21.69 -15.74 -5.08
N LYS A 94 21.58 -16.96 -4.57
CA LYS A 94 22.67 -17.58 -3.79
C LYS A 94 23.76 -18.17 -4.68
N GLN A 95 23.48 -18.34 -5.98
CA GLN A 95 24.44 -18.81 -6.96
C GLN A 95 25.09 -17.64 -7.70
N PRO A 96 26.42 -17.61 -7.89
CA PRO A 96 27.10 -16.51 -8.59
C PRO A 96 26.56 -16.26 -10.01
N GLU A 97 26.15 -17.30 -10.70
CA GLU A 97 25.58 -17.21 -12.04
C GLU A 97 24.19 -16.54 -12.03
N GLY A 98 23.39 -16.77 -10.99
CA GLY A 98 22.10 -16.07 -10.81
C GLY A 98 22.30 -14.57 -10.57
N VAL A 99 23.33 -14.21 -9.80
CA VAL A 99 23.73 -12.80 -9.60
C VAL A 99 24.20 -12.18 -10.92
N ASP A 100 25.03 -12.89 -11.69
CA ASP A 100 25.50 -12.44 -13.02
C ASP A 100 24.31 -12.18 -13.96
N LEU A 101 23.35 -13.08 -14.02
CA LEU A 101 22.13 -12.89 -14.82
C LEU A 101 21.38 -11.61 -14.44
N VAL A 102 21.20 -11.35 -13.14
CA VAL A 102 20.51 -10.13 -12.68
C VAL A 102 21.32 -8.87 -13.01
N LEU A 103 22.63 -8.88 -12.84
CA LEU A 103 23.49 -7.74 -13.20
C LEU A 103 23.53 -7.49 -14.72
N ARG A 104 23.44 -8.52 -15.55
CA ARG A 104 23.32 -8.39 -17.02
C ARG A 104 21.94 -7.88 -17.43
N LEU A 105 20.89 -8.21 -16.69
CA LEU A 105 19.54 -7.69 -16.92
C LEU A 105 19.41 -6.21 -16.51
N ALA A 106 20.05 -5.78 -15.44
CA ALA A 106 19.88 -4.44 -14.85
C ALA A 106 19.99 -3.29 -15.88
N PRO A 107 20.92 -3.29 -16.85
CA PRO A 107 21.01 -2.23 -17.88
C PRO A 107 19.83 -2.18 -18.86
N ARG A 108 18.94 -3.16 -18.83
CA ARG A 108 17.72 -3.22 -19.66
C ARG A 108 16.51 -2.60 -18.97
N PHE A 109 16.67 -2.17 -17.72
CA PHE A 109 15.61 -1.66 -16.87
C PHE A 109 15.94 -0.27 -16.36
N ASP A 110 14.95 0.60 -16.27
CA ASP A 110 15.10 1.98 -15.78
C ASP A 110 15.22 2.05 -14.26
N VAL A 111 14.54 1.13 -13.59
CA VAL A 111 14.47 1.06 -12.13
C VAL A 111 14.89 -0.32 -11.67
N PHE A 112 15.73 -0.36 -10.65
CA PHE A 112 16.05 -1.57 -9.87
C PHE A 112 15.51 -1.41 -8.47
N GLY A 113 14.77 -2.41 -7.96
CA GLY A 113 14.19 -2.34 -6.61
C GLY A 113 14.52 -3.57 -5.78
N GLU A 114 14.77 -3.37 -4.46
CA GLU A 114 14.92 -4.45 -3.49
C GLU A 114 14.28 -4.07 -2.15
N ASN A 115 13.82 -5.07 -1.38
CA ASN A 115 13.32 -4.83 -0.01
C ASN A 115 13.86 -5.82 1.01
N PHE A 116 15.14 -6.04 0.96
CA PHE A 116 15.86 -6.82 1.96
C PHE A 116 16.17 -5.99 3.21
N ARG A 117 16.64 -6.70 4.23
CA ARG A 117 17.31 -6.06 5.37
C ARG A 117 18.57 -5.34 4.85
N ALA A 118 18.88 -4.18 5.44
CA ALA A 118 20.06 -3.39 5.08
C ALA A 118 21.34 -4.23 4.90
N GLY A 119 22.10 -3.92 3.86
CA GLY A 119 23.33 -4.62 3.48
C GLY A 119 23.16 -6.05 2.94
N THR A 120 21.94 -6.56 2.81
CA THR A 120 21.73 -7.90 2.24
C THR A 120 21.92 -7.90 0.73
N ALA A 121 21.41 -6.88 0.03
CA ALA A 121 21.63 -6.71 -1.39
C ALA A 121 23.13 -6.61 -1.73
N ASP A 122 23.90 -5.89 -0.91
CA ASP A 122 25.36 -5.80 -1.08
C ASP A 122 26.04 -7.16 -0.91
N ARG A 123 25.68 -7.94 0.11
CA ARG A 123 26.23 -9.29 0.32
C ARG A 123 25.86 -10.26 -0.81
N LEU A 124 24.71 -10.07 -1.44
CA LEU A 124 24.29 -10.85 -2.60
C LEU A 124 24.98 -10.39 -3.90
N GLY A 125 25.67 -9.24 -3.91
CA GLY A 125 26.31 -8.68 -5.08
C GLY A 125 25.39 -7.91 -6.03
N ILE A 126 24.20 -7.55 -5.59
CA ILE A 126 23.20 -6.76 -6.35
C ILE A 126 22.84 -5.43 -5.68
N GLY A 127 23.66 -4.96 -4.72
CA GLY A 127 23.49 -3.66 -4.08
C GLY A 127 23.69 -2.49 -5.04
N TYR A 128 23.35 -1.29 -4.60
CA TYR A 128 23.35 -0.08 -5.43
C TYR A 128 24.65 0.12 -6.23
N GLU A 129 25.81 0.02 -5.61
CA GLU A 129 27.10 0.23 -6.29
C GLU A 129 27.38 -0.83 -7.36
N ALA A 130 27.01 -2.09 -7.12
CA ALA A 130 27.17 -3.17 -8.09
C ALA A 130 26.28 -2.96 -9.32
N VAL A 131 25.00 -2.60 -9.11
CA VAL A 131 24.06 -2.32 -10.19
C VAL A 131 24.47 -1.04 -10.94
N ARG A 132 24.83 0.02 -10.21
CA ARG A 132 25.28 1.28 -10.80
C ARG A 132 26.53 1.11 -11.67
N ALA A 133 27.43 0.22 -11.30
CA ALA A 133 28.62 -0.07 -12.09
C ALA A 133 28.28 -0.60 -13.50
N THR A 134 27.17 -1.31 -13.63
CA THR A 134 26.67 -1.83 -14.93
C THR A 134 25.69 -0.86 -15.61
N HIS A 135 25.00 -0.01 -14.83
CA HIS A 135 23.98 0.94 -15.29
C HIS A 135 24.05 2.27 -14.53
N PRO A 136 24.94 3.23 -14.94
CA PRO A 136 25.13 4.48 -14.21
C PRO A 136 23.89 5.37 -14.07
N ALA A 137 22.91 5.24 -14.97
CA ALA A 137 21.67 6.02 -14.95
C ALA A 137 20.51 5.29 -14.23
N VAL A 138 20.79 4.20 -13.53
CA VAL A 138 19.75 3.43 -12.81
C VAL A 138 19.10 4.26 -11.69
N VAL A 139 17.79 4.19 -11.58
CA VAL A 139 17.05 4.57 -10.39
C VAL A 139 16.97 3.33 -9.50
N TYR A 140 17.64 3.36 -8.36
CA TYR A 140 17.70 2.21 -7.45
C TYR A 140 16.85 2.49 -6.20
N LEU A 141 15.87 1.63 -5.90
CA LEU A 141 15.01 1.75 -4.73
C LEU A 141 15.31 0.66 -3.72
N SER A 142 15.70 1.05 -2.51
CA SER A 142 15.72 0.17 -1.33
C SER A 142 14.56 0.51 -0.40
N ILE A 143 13.77 -0.50 -0.02
CA ILE A 143 12.83 -0.38 1.11
C ILE A 143 13.28 -1.33 2.20
N SER A 144 13.64 -0.80 3.36
CA SER A 144 14.08 -1.61 4.50
C SER A 144 13.41 -1.16 5.80
N GLY A 145 13.58 -1.90 6.88
CA GLY A 145 12.97 -1.54 8.16
C GLY A 145 13.43 -0.18 8.70
N PHE A 146 14.74 0.10 8.57
CA PHE A 146 15.39 1.21 9.29
C PHE A 146 16.38 2.01 8.42
N GLY A 147 16.31 1.86 7.10
CA GLY A 147 17.21 2.53 6.16
C GLY A 147 18.56 1.83 5.98
N GLN A 148 19.33 2.33 5.02
CA GLN A 148 20.66 1.79 4.68
C GLN A 148 21.80 2.49 5.44
N ASP A 149 21.52 3.61 6.15
CA ASP A 149 22.53 4.36 6.86
C ASP A 149 23.25 3.50 7.92
N PRO A 150 24.58 3.35 7.84
CA PRO A 150 25.34 2.58 8.82
C PRO A 150 25.32 3.19 10.24
N ALA A 151 24.97 4.46 10.40
CA ALA A 151 24.82 5.11 11.70
C ALA A 151 23.52 4.76 12.41
N SER A 152 22.53 4.15 11.73
CA SER A 152 21.29 3.74 12.37
C SER A 152 21.53 2.63 13.40
N PRO A 153 21.12 2.82 14.67
CA PRO A 153 21.28 1.80 15.72
C PRO A 153 20.42 0.56 15.46
N TYR A 154 19.47 0.64 14.54
CA TYR A 154 18.51 -0.42 14.21
C TYR A 154 18.82 -1.12 12.88
N ARG A 155 19.87 -0.72 12.17
CA ARG A 155 20.21 -1.19 10.83
C ARG A 155 20.15 -2.72 10.67
N ASP A 156 20.64 -3.43 11.67
CA ASP A 156 20.74 -4.89 11.67
C ASP A 156 19.51 -5.59 12.26
N MET A 157 18.50 -4.83 12.72
CA MET A 157 17.25 -5.41 13.21
C MET A 157 16.40 -5.95 12.07
N GLY A 158 15.71 -7.07 12.34
CA GLY A 158 14.61 -7.53 11.49
C GLY A 158 13.39 -6.64 11.68
N ALA A 159 12.75 -6.27 10.59
CA ALA A 159 11.54 -5.46 10.63
C ALA A 159 10.41 -6.11 9.84
N TYR A 160 9.23 -6.04 10.41
CA TYR A 160 7.93 -6.19 9.78
C TYR A 160 7.08 -4.99 10.16
N ALA A 161 5.98 -4.74 9.47
CA ALA A 161 5.11 -3.59 9.71
C ALA A 161 4.82 -3.36 11.20
N ALA A 162 4.38 -4.38 11.93
CA ALA A 162 4.04 -4.26 13.35
C ALA A 162 5.20 -3.79 14.25
N ILE A 163 6.44 -4.08 13.89
CA ILE A 163 7.62 -3.66 14.64
C ILE A 163 7.83 -2.15 14.48
N VAL A 164 7.88 -1.67 13.23
CA VAL A 164 8.08 -0.24 12.95
C VAL A 164 6.88 0.60 13.40
N GLU A 165 5.68 0.06 13.30
CA GLU A 165 4.46 0.70 13.81
C GLU A 165 4.53 0.89 15.34
N GLY A 166 4.93 -0.14 16.08
CA GLY A 166 5.13 -0.03 17.52
C GLY A 166 6.22 0.99 17.89
N MET A 167 7.32 0.99 17.15
CA MET A 167 8.44 1.92 17.36
C MET A 167 8.12 3.37 16.95
N SER A 168 7.19 3.59 16.03
CA SER A 168 6.74 4.94 15.62
C SER A 168 5.86 5.63 16.65
N GLY A 169 5.40 4.93 17.68
CA GLY A 169 4.48 5.45 18.70
C GLY A 169 2.99 5.35 18.32
N ILE A 170 2.64 4.83 17.12
CA ILE A 170 1.25 4.78 16.67
C ILE A 170 0.37 3.90 17.57
N TYR A 171 0.94 2.87 18.23
CA TYR A 171 0.19 2.02 19.15
C TYR A 171 -0.16 2.69 20.48
N GLU A 172 0.55 3.77 20.80
CA GLU A 172 0.22 4.59 21.96
C GLU A 172 -1.01 5.45 21.74
N TYR A 173 -1.45 5.64 20.51
CA TYR A 173 -2.48 6.61 20.11
C TYR A 173 -3.82 6.43 20.83
N LYS A 174 -4.32 5.22 20.92
CA LYS A 174 -5.60 4.93 21.61
C LYS A 174 -5.40 3.98 22.80
N ARG A 175 -4.26 4.07 23.48
CA ARG A 175 -4.03 3.27 24.68
C ARG A 175 -4.92 3.73 25.83
N ALA A 176 -5.85 2.89 26.23
CA ALA A 176 -6.67 3.16 27.41
C ALA A 176 -5.80 3.20 28.70
N PRO A 177 -6.13 4.05 29.68
CA PRO A 177 -5.42 4.10 30.95
C PRO A 177 -5.30 2.71 31.60
N GLY A 178 -4.08 2.33 32.05
CA GLY A 178 -3.81 1.04 32.66
C GLY A 178 -3.83 -0.18 31.73
N ARG A 179 -4.00 0.01 30.43
CA ARG A 179 -3.91 -1.06 29.42
C ARG A 179 -2.59 -0.99 28.65
N PRO A 180 -2.07 -2.12 28.10
CA PRO A 180 -0.95 -2.06 27.19
C PRO A 180 -1.33 -1.36 25.88
N PRO A 181 -0.34 -0.84 25.12
CA PRO A 181 -0.60 -0.38 23.76
C PRO A 181 -1.21 -1.50 22.91
N ALA A 182 -2.15 -1.15 22.04
CA ALA A 182 -2.80 -2.10 21.16
C ALA A 182 -2.23 -2.00 19.73
N ALA A 183 -1.94 -3.13 19.12
CA ALA A 183 -1.53 -3.17 17.73
C ALA A 183 -2.64 -2.63 16.82
N ASN A 184 -2.25 -1.95 15.75
CA ASN A 184 -3.19 -1.41 14.77
C ASN A 184 -3.92 -2.57 14.07
N PRO A 185 -5.27 -2.57 14.01
CA PRO A 185 -6.04 -3.61 13.33
C PRO A 185 -5.88 -3.57 11.79
N VAL A 186 -5.40 -2.47 11.23
CA VAL A 186 -5.25 -2.29 9.76
C VAL A 186 -4.08 -3.07 9.21
N GLY A 187 -3.35 -3.84 9.85
CA GLY A 187 -2.22 -4.65 9.40
C GLY A 187 -1.35 -4.04 8.27
N ALA A 188 -0.04 -4.21 8.33
CA ALA A 188 0.90 -3.80 7.29
C ALA A 188 0.90 -2.28 6.93
N LEU A 189 0.54 -1.38 7.86
CA LEU A 189 0.60 0.06 7.62
C LEU A 189 2.03 0.52 7.33
N GLY A 190 3.02 -0.02 8.04
CA GLY A 190 4.44 0.26 7.79
C GLY A 190 4.90 -0.13 6.39
N ASP A 191 4.43 -1.28 5.87
CA ASP A 191 4.71 -1.69 4.49
C ASP A 191 4.05 -0.75 3.48
N ILE A 192 2.77 -0.45 3.67
CA ILE A 192 2.00 0.37 2.71
C ILE A 192 2.52 1.80 2.69
N SER A 193 2.81 2.39 3.85
CA SER A 193 3.36 3.75 3.90
C SER A 193 4.72 3.85 3.20
N SER A 194 5.62 2.91 3.46
CA SER A 194 6.93 2.87 2.79
C SER A 194 6.81 2.62 1.29
N ALA A 195 5.86 1.81 0.85
CA ALA A 195 5.57 1.59 -0.55
C ALA A 195 5.12 2.88 -1.27
N LEU A 196 4.22 3.66 -0.64
CA LEU A 196 3.76 4.95 -1.18
C LEU A 196 4.90 5.95 -1.30
N PHE A 197 5.74 6.10 -0.26
CA PHE A 197 6.93 6.95 -0.33
C PHE A 197 7.95 6.43 -1.34
N GLY A 198 8.12 5.11 -1.46
CA GLY A 198 8.95 4.47 -2.48
C GLY A 198 8.49 4.79 -3.90
N ALA A 199 7.19 4.68 -4.17
CA ALA A 199 6.62 5.03 -5.47
C ALA A 199 6.80 6.54 -5.79
N VAL A 200 6.55 7.42 -4.83
CA VAL A 200 6.83 8.87 -4.97
C VAL A 200 8.31 9.11 -5.24
N GLY A 201 9.20 8.43 -4.50
CA GLY A 201 10.65 8.50 -4.70
C GLY A 201 11.07 8.10 -6.11
N VAL A 202 10.53 6.98 -6.63
CA VAL A 202 10.81 6.51 -8.01
C VAL A 202 10.34 7.54 -9.04
N LEU A 203 9.11 8.07 -8.91
CA LEU A 203 8.61 9.10 -9.83
C LEU A 203 9.48 10.36 -9.82
N ALA A 204 9.89 10.81 -8.64
CA ALA A 204 10.77 11.96 -8.47
C ALA A 204 12.16 11.72 -9.08
N ALA A 205 12.74 10.52 -8.85
CA ALA A 205 14.05 10.15 -9.39
C ALA A 205 14.04 9.97 -10.90
N LEU A 206 12.99 9.37 -11.48
CA LEU A 206 12.79 9.29 -12.92
C LEU A 206 12.70 10.72 -13.52
N ARG A 207 11.91 11.59 -12.92
CA ARG A 207 11.81 12.99 -13.35
C ARG A 207 13.16 13.73 -13.27
N HIS A 208 13.94 13.50 -12.21
CA HIS A 208 15.29 14.04 -12.10
C HIS A 208 16.20 13.51 -13.21
N ARG A 209 16.19 12.19 -13.44
CA ARG A 209 16.96 11.55 -14.50
C ARG A 209 16.61 12.07 -15.89
N ASP A 210 15.33 12.29 -16.18
CA ASP A 210 14.88 12.85 -17.47
C ASP A 210 15.51 14.22 -17.76
N HIS A 211 15.77 15.02 -16.73
CA HIS A 211 16.38 16.34 -16.87
C HIS A 211 17.90 16.33 -16.87
N THR A 212 18.51 15.41 -16.14
CA THR A 212 19.95 15.44 -15.83
C THR A 212 20.74 14.29 -16.46
N GLY A 213 20.06 13.22 -16.87
CA GLY A 213 20.68 11.97 -17.26
C GLY A 213 21.24 11.14 -16.10
N VAL A 214 21.09 11.59 -14.85
CA VAL A 214 21.71 10.97 -13.67
C VAL A 214 20.69 10.14 -12.89
N GLY A 215 20.99 8.83 -12.71
CA GLY A 215 20.29 7.96 -11.80
C GLY A 215 20.69 8.21 -10.33
N GLN A 216 19.96 7.60 -9.41
CA GLN A 216 20.25 7.75 -7.98
C GLN A 216 19.70 6.60 -7.12
N HIS A 217 20.22 6.50 -5.90
CA HIS A 217 19.70 5.62 -4.87
C HIS A 217 18.58 6.32 -4.08
N ILE A 218 17.48 5.62 -3.91
CA ILE A 218 16.33 6.00 -3.08
C ILE A 218 16.32 5.05 -1.90
N ASP A 219 16.56 5.55 -0.70
CA ASP A 219 16.51 4.79 0.55
C ASP A 219 15.24 5.15 1.32
N VAL A 220 14.35 4.19 1.53
CA VAL A 220 13.11 4.35 2.29
C VAL A 220 13.11 3.41 3.48
N ALA A 221 13.17 3.99 4.69
CA ALA A 221 12.98 3.24 5.92
C ALA A 221 11.49 3.13 6.27
N MET A 222 11.02 1.92 6.58
CA MET A 222 9.63 1.71 7.01
C MET A 222 9.31 2.49 8.30
N LEU A 223 10.28 2.60 9.22
CA LEU A 223 10.10 3.40 10.44
C LEU A 223 9.89 4.88 10.10
N ASP A 224 10.73 5.46 9.25
CA ASP A 224 10.67 6.87 8.86
C ASP A 224 9.33 7.17 8.15
N ALA A 225 8.93 6.30 7.23
CA ALA A 225 7.66 6.38 6.54
C ALA A 225 6.46 6.34 7.51
N THR A 226 6.51 5.44 8.51
CA THR A 226 5.46 5.35 9.53
C THR A 226 5.43 6.58 10.42
N VAL A 227 6.59 7.08 10.86
CA VAL A 227 6.68 8.33 11.64
C VAL A 227 6.16 9.52 10.85
N ALA A 228 6.47 9.61 9.55
CA ALA A 228 5.97 10.69 8.68
C ALA A 228 4.43 10.67 8.55
N MET A 229 3.78 9.51 8.72
CA MET A 229 2.33 9.37 8.71
C MET A 229 1.67 9.58 10.08
N THR A 230 2.45 9.64 11.15
CA THR A 230 1.93 9.90 12.51
C THR A 230 1.81 11.40 12.74
N ASP A 231 0.78 12.01 12.25
CA ASP A 231 0.51 13.44 12.16
C ASP A 231 0.98 14.28 13.38
N ILE A 232 0.68 13.86 14.59
CA ILE A 232 0.77 14.69 15.77
C ILE A 232 1.72 14.19 16.88
N VAL A 233 2.26 12.96 16.78
CA VAL A 233 3.07 12.37 17.87
C VAL A 233 4.27 13.24 18.22
N ALA A 234 5.09 13.55 17.25
CA ALA A 234 6.29 14.36 17.45
C ALA A 234 5.95 15.81 17.83
N ASN A 235 4.91 16.37 17.21
CA ASN A 235 4.47 17.74 17.45
C ASN A 235 3.94 17.92 18.89
N PHE A 236 3.06 17.05 19.33
CA PHE A 236 2.50 17.12 20.68
C PHE A 236 3.58 16.97 21.75
N GLN A 237 4.46 15.99 21.59
CA GLN A 237 5.59 15.81 22.50
C GLN A 237 6.50 17.05 22.54
N SER A 238 6.83 17.64 21.38
CA SER A 238 7.70 18.82 21.31
C SER A 238 7.05 20.08 21.85
N LEU A 239 5.73 20.17 21.83
CA LEU A 239 4.95 21.27 22.39
C LEU A 239 4.67 21.08 23.89
N GLY A 240 5.13 20.02 24.53
CA GLY A 240 4.91 19.71 25.94
C GLY A 240 3.46 19.37 26.26
N VAL A 241 2.69 18.96 25.25
CA VAL A 241 1.34 18.47 25.44
C VAL A 241 1.43 17.05 25.97
N GLU A 242 1.26 16.89 27.28
CA GLU A 242 1.07 15.59 27.88
C GLU A 242 -0.20 14.94 27.31
N ARG A 243 -0.09 13.68 27.05
CA ARG A 243 -1.05 12.90 26.31
C ARG A 243 -2.36 12.70 27.07
N GLU A 244 -3.34 13.54 26.79
CA GLU A 244 -4.75 13.20 26.98
C GLU A 244 -5.41 13.19 25.60
N TRP A 245 -5.54 11.99 25.03
CA TRP A 245 -6.17 11.77 23.74
C TRP A 245 -7.64 12.17 23.80
N GLY A 246 -7.99 13.17 23.00
CA GLY A 246 -9.33 13.68 22.88
C GLY A 246 -9.51 15.10 23.38
N SER A 247 -8.70 15.58 24.33
CA SER A 247 -8.87 16.93 24.87
C SER A 247 -8.64 17.99 23.79
N GLY A 248 -9.70 18.66 23.37
CA GLY A 248 -9.66 19.78 22.44
C GLY A 248 -9.96 19.46 20.97
N ILE A 249 -10.02 18.21 20.54
CA ILE A 249 -10.41 17.87 19.16
C ILE A 249 -11.92 17.91 19.00
N GLY A 250 -12.69 17.50 20.01
CA GLY A 250 -14.13 17.28 19.96
C GLY A 250 -14.46 15.79 19.87
N ILE A 251 -15.64 15.44 19.41
CA ILE A 251 -16.12 14.06 19.31
C ILE A 251 -15.67 13.46 17.97
N VAL A 252 -14.89 12.37 18.00
CA VAL A 252 -14.53 11.54 16.84
C VAL A 252 -14.66 10.09 17.27
N GLU A 253 -15.88 9.55 17.22
CA GLU A 253 -16.18 8.25 17.82
C GLU A 253 -17.24 7.49 17.04
N THR A 254 -17.36 6.20 17.37
CA THR A 254 -18.42 5.33 16.89
C THR A 254 -19.54 5.23 17.90
N PHE A 255 -20.78 5.17 17.41
CA PHE A 255 -22.00 5.03 18.20
C PHE A 255 -22.89 3.93 17.63
N ALA A 256 -23.70 3.30 18.50
CA ALA A 256 -24.67 2.29 18.10
C ALA A 256 -25.94 2.94 17.52
N ALA A 257 -26.47 2.33 16.46
CA ALA A 257 -27.82 2.53 15.92
C ALA A 257 -28.61 1.23 16.00
N PHE A 258 -29.86 1.22 15.53
CA PHE A 258 -30.72 0.03 15.60
C PHE A 258 -30.10 -1.22 14.92
N ASP A 259 -29.47 -1.04 13.77
CA ASP A 259 -28.99 -2.12 12.89
C ASP A 259 -27.48 -2.07 12.58
N GLY A 260 -26.71 -1.26 13.33
CA GLY A 260 -25.27 -1.15 13.12
C GLY A 260 -24.63 -0.04 13.94
N HIS A 261 -23.47 0.41 13.47
CA HIS A 261 -22.71 1.51 14.09
C HIS A 261 -22.42 2.60 13.08
N PHE A 262 -22.37 3.84 13.53
CA PHE A 262 -21.96 4.99 12.73
C PHE A 262 -20.78 5.72 13.36
N VAL A 263 -19.96 6.34 12.53
CA VAL A 263 -18.88 7.24 12.93
C VAL A 263 -19.43 8.66 12.88
N LEU A 264 -19.23 9.41 13.93
CA LEU A 264 -19.57 10.84 14.03
C LEU A 264 -18.31 11.65 14.30
N GLN A 265 -18.09 12.70 13.49
CA GLN A 265 -17.06 13.70 13.75
C GLN A 265 -17.71 15.04 14.03
N CYS A 266 -17.69 15.46 15.30
CA CYS A 266 -18.20 16.74 15.79
C CYS A 266 -17.05 17.52 16.43
N VAL A 267 -16.41 18.40 15.66
CA VAL A 267 -15.16 19.10 16.04
C VAL A 267 -15.31 20.63 16.01
N ARG A 268 -16.53 21.12 15.91
CA ARG A 268 -16.84 22.56 15.89
C ARG A 268 -18.08 22.84 16.76
N GLU A 269 -18.10 24.00 17.40
CA GLU A 269 -19.14 24.42 18.35
C GLU A 269 -20.53 24.42 17.70
N HIS A 270 -20.66 24.91 16.46
CA HIS A 270 -21.94 24.89 15.76
C HIS A 270 -22.41 23.48 15.39
N HIS A 271 -21.47 22.53 15.12
CA HIS A 271 -21.82 21.11 14.92
C HIS A 271 -22.34 20.50 16.23
N PHE A 272 -21.74 20.85 17.37
CA PHE A 272 -22.22 20.39 18.67
C PHE A 272 -23.64 20.90 18.96
N ALA A 273 -23.91 22.17 18.69
CA ALA A 273 -25.27 22.75 18.86
C ALA A 273 -26.27 22.05 17.91
N THR A 274 -25.87 21.79 16.67
CA THR A 274 -26.69 21.03 15.71
C THR A 274 -26.94 19.60 16.20
N LEU A 275 -25.91 18.91 16.67
CA LEU A 275 -26.02 17.55 17.23
C LEU A 275 -27.06 17.55 18.41
N CYS A 276 -26.89 18.43 19.39
CA CYS A 276 -27.78 18.52 20.52
C CYS A 276 -29.23 18.76 20.09
N THR A 277 -29.46 19.58 19.09
CA THR A 277 -30.79 19.84 18.53
C THR A 277 -31.36 18.58 17.88
N GLU A 278 -30.59 17.91 17.00
CA GLU A 278 -31.05 16.70 16.26
C GLU A 278 -31.36 15.53 17.21
N ILE A 279 -30.57 15.35 18.26
CA ILE A 279 -30.82 14.29 19.26
C ILE A 279 -31.87 14.63 20.28
N GLY A 280 -32.46 15.86 20.23
CA GLY A 280 -33.52 16.29 21.11
C GLY A 280 -33.05 16.69 22.51
N CYS A 281 -31.81 17.10 22.68
CA CYS A 281 -31.19 17.53 23.94
C CYS A 281 -30.57 18.94 23.81
N PRO A 282 -31.32 19.98 23.34
CA PRO A 282 -30.75 21.29 23.07
C PRO A 282 -30.20 21.98 24.33
N GLU A 283 -30.65 21.59 25.53
CA GLU A 283 -30.16 22.07 26.81
C GLU A 283 -28.69 21.77 27.08
N LEU A 284 -28.12 20.77 26.42
CA LEU A 284 -26.69 20.43 26.55
C LEU A 284 -25.78 21.53 26.00
N VAL A 285 -26.27 22.38 25.11
CA VAL A 285 -25.50 23.50 24.54
C VAL A 285 -25.13 24.53 25.61
N ASP A 286 -26.05 24.79 26.53
CA ASP A 286 -25.86 25.77 27.60
C ASP A 286 -25.30 25.16 28.91
N ASP A 287 -25.10 23.85 28.92
CA ASP A 287 -24.51 23.16 30.08
C ASP A 287 -23.01 23.47 30.19
N LYS A 288 -22.59 23.97 31.36
CA LYS A 288 -21.19 24.34 31.62
C LYS A 288 -20.19 23.22 31.41
N ARG A 289 -20.61 21.97 31.53
CA ARG A 289 -19.75 20.79 31.26
C ARG A 289 -19.29 20.73 29.79
N PHE A 290 -20.10 21.26 28.89
CA PHE A 290 -19.87 21.23 27.44
C PHE A 290 -19.43 22.58 26.87
N ALA A 291 -19.00 23.52 27.72
CA ALA A 291 -18.51 24.82 27.26
C ALA A 291 -17.22 24.75 26.42
N THR A 292 -16.51 23.64 26.47
CA THR A 292 -15.28 23.38 25.69
C THR A 292 -15.32 22.01 25.07
N ARG A 293 -14.54 21.81 23.99
CA ARG A 293 -14.40 20.49 23.35
C ARG A 293 -13.79 19.45 24.28
N ALA A 294 -12.93 19.84 25.22
CA ALA A 294 -12.43 18.96 26.25
C ALA A 294 -13.61 18.43 27.11
N GLY A 295 -14.52 19.28 27.51
CA GLY A 295 -15.71 18.86 28.24
C GLY A 295 -16.60 17.89 27.46
N TRP A 296 -16.66 18.01 26.13
CA TRP A 296 -17.37 17.02 25.30
C TRP A 296 -16.72 15.62 25.40
N GLN A 297 -15.41 15.57 25.45
CA GLN A 297 -14.66 14.30 25.60
C GLN A 297 -14.76 13.76 27.03
N ASP A 298 -14.58 14.63 28.02
CA ASP A 298 -14.65 14.26 29.46
C ASP A 298 -15.99 13.64 29.83
N HIS A 299 -17.07 14.10 29.18
CA HIS A 299 -18.44 13.66 29.42
C HIS A 299 -19.04 12.87 28.24
N LEU A 300 -18.17 12.31 27.40
CA LEU A 300 -18.61 11.52 26.22
C LEU A 300 -19.37 10.28 26.67
N ASP A 301 -18.77 9.46 27.52
CA ASP A 301 -19.30 8.13 27.85
C ASP A 301 -20.41 8.18 28.91
N ASP A 302 -20.41 9.18 29.79
CA ASP A 302 -21.38 9.29 30.85
C ASP A 302 -22.65 10.09 30.48
N VAL A 303 -22.55 11.00 29.47
CA VAL A 303 -23.69 11.85 29.06
C VAL A 303 -23.97 11.78 27.57
N LEU A 304 -22.99 12.11 26.74
CA LEU A 304 -23.25 12.30 25.31
C LEU A 304 -23.51 10.97 24.58
N ARG A 305 -22.73 9.96 24.85
CA ARG A 305 -22.94 8.62 24.23
C ARG A 305 -24.33 8.06 24.57
N PRO A 306 -24.78 8.02 25.83
CA PRO A 306 -26.14 7.57 26.17
C PRO A 306 -27.23 8.38 25.46
N ALA A 307 -27.07 9.71 25.35
CA ALA A 307 -28.06 10.56 24.67
C ALA A 307 -28.11 10.27 23.17
N ILE A 308 -26.94 10.20 22.49
CA ILE A 308 -26.82 9.92 21.07
C ILE A 308 -27.37 8.52 20.74
N GLU A 309 -26.94 7.50 21.49
CA GLU A 309 -27.36 6.12 21.24
C GLU A 309 -28.85 5.88 21.61
N SER A 310 -29.37 6.55 22.61
CA SER A 310 -30.81 6.52 22.92
C SER A 310 -31.64 7.07 21.75
N TRP A 311 -31.21 8.22 21.18
CA TRP A 311 -31.84 8.80 20.00
C TRP A 311 -31.73 7.89 18.76
N ALA A 312 -30.58 7.23 18.57
CA ALA A 312 -30.31 6.35 17.44
C ALA A 312 -30.96 4.95 17.58
N SER A 313 -31.32 4.52 18.79
CA SER A 313 -31.73 3.16 19.11
C SER A 313 -32.95 2.64 18.32
N ASN A 314 -33.84 3.54 17.89
CA ASN A 314 -35.04 3.22 17.12
C ASN A 314 -34.94 3.67 15.65
N ARG A 315 -33.75 3.99 15.18
CA ARG A 315 -33.46 4.44 13.80
C ARG A 315 -32.48 3.51 13.13
N SER A 316 -32.74 3.21 11.88
CA SER A 316 -31.76 2.51 11.06
C SER A 316 -30.50 3.34 10.86
N LEU A 317 -29.39 2.68 10.59
CA LEU A 317 -28.11 3.34 10.29
C LEU A 317 -28.24 4.34 9.12
N ALA A 318 -29.00 3.98 8.09
CA ALA A 318 -29.26 4.85 6.95
C ALA A 318 -30.03 6.13 7.34
N GLU A 319 -31.03 6.02 8.22
CA GLU A 319 -31.77 7.16 8.75
C GLU A 319 -30.89 8.07 9.60
N VAL A 320 -30.10 7.51 10.52
CA VAL A 320 -29.16 8.25 11.36
C VAL A 320 -28.18 9.04 10.51
N VAL A 321 -27.50 8.35 9.57
CA VAL A 321 -26.52 8.98 8.68
C VAL A 321 -27.19 10.04 7.79
N GLY A 322 -28.39 9.75 7.27
CA GLY A 322 -29.15 10.70 6.46
C GLY A 322 -29.50 11.99 7.20
N ILE A 323 -29.98 11.89 8.45
CA ILE A 323 -30.33 13.03 9.31
C ILE A 323 -29.08 13.86 9.63
N LEU A 324 -28.05 13.23 10.17
CA LEU A 324 -26.85 13.93 10.64
C LEU A 324 -26.06 14.56 9.46
N SER A 325 -25.92 13.83 8.35
CA SER A 325 -25.26 14.36 7.15
C SER A 325 -26.08 15.49 6.51
N GLY A 326 -27.43 15.35 6.48
CA GLY A 326 -28.34 16.39 6.01
C GLY A 326 -28.28 17.67 6.84
N ALA A 327 -27.98 17.55 8.14
CA ALA A 327 -27.73 18.67 9.04
C ALA A 327 -26.28 19.24 8.93
N GLY A 328 -25.48 18.77 7.95
CA GLY A 328 -24.13 19.26 7.67
C GLY A 328 -23.04 18.69 8.57
N MET A 329 -23.32 17.59 9.27
CA MET A 329 -22.31 16.93 10.11
C MET A 329 -21.57 15.82 9.37
N ALA A 330 -20.30 15.64 9.67
CA ALA A 330 -19.53 14.53 9.17
C ALA A 330 -19.94 13.24 9.90
N CYS A 331 -20.76 12.43 9.21
CA CYS A 331 -21.28 11.18 9.72
C CYS A 331 -21.29 10.13 8.61
N GLY A 332 -20.94 8.89 8.95
CA GLY A 332 -20.94 7.78 8.00
C GLY A 332 -21.07 6.43 8.68
N PRO A 333 -21.48 5.37 7.95
CA PRO A 333 -21.60 4.04 8.52
C PRO A 333 -20.22 3.45 8.86
N SER A 334 -20.14 2.69 9.94
CA SER A 334 -19.03 1.77 10.21
C SER A 334 -19.36 0.43 9.53
N GLN A 335 -18.79 0.22 8.36
CA GLN A 335 -19.13 -0.94 7.50
C GLN A 335 -18.39 -2.21 7.91
N THR A 336 -19.07 -3.34 7.79
CA THR A 336 -18.46 -4.68 7.80
C THR A 336 -17.80 -4.98 6.45
N SER A 337 -16.90 -5.97 6.41
CA SER A 337 -16.26 -6.39 5.14
C SER A 337 -17.27 -6.74 4.04
N ALA A 338 -18.38 -7.39 4.40
CA ALA A 338 -19.43 -7.74 3.43
C ALA A 338 -20.12 -6.48 2.87
N GLN A 339 -20.36 -5.46 3.70
CA GLN A 339 -20.92 -4.19 3.26
C GLN A 339 -19.95 -3.41 2.39
N VAL A 340 -18.64 -3.41 2.72
CA VAL A 340 -17.60 -2.80 1.88
C VAL A 340 -17.56 -3.43 0.50
N VAL A 341 -17.63 -4.77 0.41
CA VAL A 341 -17.65 -5.48 -0.89
C VAL A 341 -18.88 -5.14 -1.72
N ALA A 342 -20.02 -4.88 -1.08
CA ALA A 342 -21.28 -4.52 -1.73
C ALA A 342 -21.46 -3.00 -1.94
N ASP A 343 -20.50 -2.17 -1.55
CA ASP A 343 -20.62 -0.71 -1.58
C ASP A 343 -20.65 -0.19 -3.03
N PRO A 344 -21.72 0.52 -3.46
CA PRO A 344 -21.85 1.01 -4.82
C PRO A 344 -20.78 2.05 -5.19
N HIS A 345 -20.22 2.80 -4.23
CA HIS A 345 -19.15 3.75 -4.48
C HIS A 345 -17.88 3.01 -4.95
N LEU A 346 -17.54 1.88 -4.30
CA LEU A 346 -16.37 1.10 -4.68
C LEU A 346 -16.54 0.46 -6.06
N ALA A 347 -17.78 0.04 -6.41
CA ALA A 347 -18.08 -0.47 -7.74
C ALA A 347 -17.91 0.62 -8.82
N VAL A 348 -18.50 1.82 -8.62
CA VAL A 348 -18.35 2.97 -9.55
C VAL A 348 -16.89 3.39 -9.70
N ARG A 349 -16.10 3.28 -8.64
CA ARG A 349 -14.69 3.64 -8.62
C ARG A 349 -13.75 2.52 -9.08
N ASN A 350 -14.28 1.35 -9.45
CA ASN A 350 -13.50 0.15 -9.78
C ASN A 350 -12.40 -0.14 -8.71
N MET A 351 -12.81 -0.10 -7.44
CA MET A 351 -11.88 -0.26 -6.31
C MET A 351 -11.78 -1.69 -5.81
N LEU A 352 -12.60 -2.60 -6.33
CA LEU A 352 -12.50 -4.03 -6.10
C LEU A 352 -12.40 -4.71 -7.47
N VAL A 353 -11.26 -5.34 -7.73
CA VAL A 353 -11.00 -6.04 -8.98
C VAL A 353 -10.89 -7.54 -8.73
N GLU A 354 -11.40 -8.31 -9.68
CA GLU A 354 -11.32 -9.76 -9.63
C GLU A 354 -9.92 -10.21 -10.05
N THR A 355 -9.37 -11.17 -9.32
CA THR A 355 -8.15 -11.88 -9.69
C THR A 355 -8.47 -13.37 -9.89
N LEU A 356 -7.56 -14.28 -9.55
CA LEU A 356 -7.77 -15.71 -9.67
C LEU A 356 -9.01 -16.17 -8.88
N PRO A 357 -9.81 -17.10 -9.42
CA PRO A 357 -10.91 -17.68 -8.65
C PRO A 357 -10.37 -18.49 -7.46
N SER A 358 -11.14 -18.52 -6.38
CA SER A 358 -10.93 -19.44 -5.27
C SER A 358 -11.19 -20.90 -5.69
N ASP A 359 -10.82 -21.85 -4.86
CA ASP A 359 -11.08 -23.30 -5.11
C ASP A 359 -12.57 -23.61 -5.28
N ASP A 360 -13.46 -22.79 -4.70
CA ASP A 360 -14.92 -22.87 -4.86
C ASP A 360 -15.43 -22.22 -6.15
N GLY A 361 -14.55 -21.66 -6.99
CA GLY A 361 -14.88 -20.95 -8.22
C GLY A 361 -15.40 -19.52 -8.02
N ASN A 362 -15.41 -19.00 -6.79
CA ASN A 362 -15.77 -17.61 -6.52
C ASN A 362 -14.62 -16.66 -6.86
N PRO A 363 -14.89 -15.44 -7.37
CA PRO A 363 -13.85 -14.48 -7.64
C PRO A 363 -13.16 -14.04 -6.34
N VAL A 364 -11.83 -14.02 -6.33
CA VAL A 364 -11.06 -13.39 -5.26
C VAL A 364 -10.90 -11.91 -5.60
N LEU A 365 -11.39 -11.05 -4.71
CA LEU A 365 -11.35 -9.61 -4.87
C LEU A 365 -10.10 -9.03 -4.21
N VAL A 366 -9.44 -8.14 -4.93
CA VAL A 366 -8.31 -7.36 -4.42
C VAL A 366 -8.53 -5.86 -4.67
N PRO A 367 -7.88 -4.96 -3.91
CA PRO A 367 -8.04 -3.52 -4.12
C PRO A 367 -7.63 -3.08 -5.53
N GLY A 368 -8.48 -2.29 -6.18
CA GLY A 368 -8.21 -1.64 -7.46
C GLY A 368 -7.23 -0.46 -7.35
N ASN A 369 -7.05 0.25 -8.45
CA ASN A 369 -6.17 1.44 -8.49
C ASN A 369 -6.90 2.67 -7.90
N PRO A 370 -6.42 3.26 -6.79
CA PRO A 370 -7.04 4.46 -6.23
C PRO A 370 -6.71 5.74 -7.03
N VAL A 371 -5.65 5.72 -7.84
CA VAL A 371 -5.23 6.87 -8.68
C VAL A 371 -6.03 6.86 -9.98
N LYS A 372 -6.94 7.83 -10.12
CA LYS A 372 -7.77 8.01 -11.32
C LYS A 372 -7.29 9.25 -12.07
N LEU A 373 -6.88 9.07 -13.32
CA LEU A 373 -6.37 10.15 -14.18
C LEU A 373 -7.44 10.47 -15.26
N SER A 374 -7.75 11.75 -15.45
CA SER A 374 -8.82 12.17 -16.36
C SER A 374 -8.52 11.88 -17.84
N GLU A 375 -7.25 11.95 -18.22
CA GLU A 375 -6.79 11.80 -19.61
C GLU A 375 -6.27 10.40 -19.95
N VAL A 376 -6.19 9.52 -18.96
CA VAL A 376 -5.64 8.17 -19.11
C VAL A 376 -6.73 7.14 -18.78
N PRO A 377 -7.17 6.34 -19.73
CA PRO A 377 -8.16 5.30 -19.45
C PRO A 377 -7.59 4.26 -18.49
N GLU A 378 -8.43 3.80 -17.57
CA GLU A 378 -8.09 2.69 -16.71
C GLU A 378 -8.05 1.39 -17.53
N VAL A 379 -6.92 0.69 -17.47
CA VAL A 379 -6.74 -0.61 -18.14
C VAL A 379 -7.04 -1.71 -17.11
N PRO A 380 -7.77 -2.77 -17.48
CA PRO A 380 -7.99 -3.92 -16.60
C PRO A 380 -6.66 -4.50 -16.12
N ASP A 381 -6.60 -4.87 -14.85
CA ASP A 381 -5.45 -5.55 -14.28
C ASP A 381 -5.26 -6.94 -14.91
N GLU A 382 -4.03 -7.29 -15.23
CA GLU A 382 -3.65 -8.67 -15.55
C GLU A 382 -3.54 -9.47 -14.24
N ARG A 383 -3.82 -10.77 -14.28
CA ARG A 383 -3.65 -11.65 -13.12
C ARG A 383 -2.21 -11.65 -12.60
N VAL A 384 -2.04 -12.09 -11.38
CA VAL A 384 -0.71 -12.36 -10.83
C VAL A 384 0.00 -13.49 -11.61
N PRO A 385 1.33 -13.43 -11.80
CA PRO A 385 2.08 -14.45 -12.49
C PRO A 385 2.24 -15.72 -11.64
N TRP A 386 2.26 -16.88 -12.30
CA TRP A 386 2.74 -18.10 -11.67
C TRP A 386 4.25 -18.02 -11.41
N LEU A 387 4.76 -18.81 -10.47
CA LEU A 387 6.18 -18.81 -10.14
C LEU A 387 7.04 -19.20 -11.35
N GLY A 388 7.90 -18.29 -11.78
CA GLY A 388 8.82 -18.51 -12.89
C GLY A 388 8.19 -18.49 -14.29
N GLU A 389 6.90 -18.19 -14.40
CA GLU A 389 6.13 -18.24 -15.66
C GLU A 389 6.81 -17.55 -16.84
N HIS A 390 7.60 -16.52 -16.59
CA HIS A 390 8.19 -15.70 -17.63
C HIS A 390 9.73 -15.87 -17.74
N THR A 391 10.31 -16.83 -17.01
CA THR A 391 11.76 -16.99 -16.88
C THR A 391 12.45 -17.15 -18.24
N ASP A 392 12.04 -18.11 -19.03
CA ASP A 392 12.68 -18.39 -20.33
C ASP A 392 12.53 -17.22 -21.30
N ARG A 393 11.31 -16.67 -21.36
CA ARG A 393 11.03 -15.56 -22.24
C ARG A 393 11.85 -14.32 -21.89
N VAL A 394 11.90 -13.94 -20.60
CA VAL A 394 12.67 -12.77 -20.19
C VAL A 394 14.17 -12.97 -20.46
N LEU A 395 14.73 -14.13 -20.14
CA LEU A 395 16.15 -14.40 -20.37
C LEU A 395 16.50 -14.47 -21.87
N ALA A 396 15.62 -15.05 -22.69
CA ALA A 396 15.82 -15.08 -24.14
C ALA A 396 15.70 -13.69 -24.77
N ASP A 397 14.64 -12.95 -24.46
CA ASP A 397 14.36 -11.64 -25.06
C ASP A 397 15.41 -10.60 -24.64
N GLU A 398 15.84 -10.59 -23.37
CA GLU A 398 16.70 -9.55 -22.82
C GLU A 398 18.20 -9.88 -22.93
N LEU A 399 18.57 -11.15 -22.81
CA LEU A 399 19.97 -11.56 -22.79
C LEU A 399 20.36 -12.41 -23.99
N GLY A 400 19.39 -12.79 -24.84
CA GLY A 400 19.64 -13.62 -26.03
C GLY A 400 20.01 -15.07 -25.71
N LEU A 401 19.63 -15.58 -24.51
CA LEU A 401 19.97 -16.96 -24.14
C LEU A 401 19.18 -17.97 -24.99
N GLY A 402 19.91 -18.97 -25.53
CA GLY A 402 19.33 -20.04 -26.29
C GLY A 402 18.70 -21.15 -25.42
N ALA A 403 17.89 -22.01 -26.05
CA ALA A 403 17.21 -23.11 -25.37
C ALA A 403 18.16 -24.05 -24.62
N ASP A 404 19.34 -24.32 -25.19
CA ASP A 404 20.35 -25.19 -24.57
C ASP A 404 20.95 -24.54 -23.31
N GLU A 405 21.23 -23.23 -23.34
CA GLU A 405 21.72 -22.47 -22.16
C GLU A 405 20.69 -22.42 -21.05
N LEU A 406 19.42 -22.16 -21.39
CA LEU A 406 18.31 -22.15 -20.42
C LEU A 406 18.13 -23.54 -19.80
N THR A 407 18.26 -24.61 -20.56
CA THR A 407 18.19 -26.00 -20.08
C THR A 407 19.35 -26.31 -19.12
N ASP A 408 20.56 -25.87 -19.45
CA ASP A 408 21.74 -26.05 -18.59
C ASP A 408 21.57 -25.28 -17.26
N LEU A 409 21.22 -24.00 -17.31
CA LEU A 409 20.95 -23.18 -16.11
C LEU A 409 19.88 -23.81 -15.20
N ARG A 410 18.83 -24.35 -15.79
CA ARG A 410 17.75 -25.05 -15.08
C ARG A 410 18.24 -26.35 -14.44
N SER A 411 19.03 -27.15 -15.17
CA SER A 411 19.58 -28.40 -14.65
C SER A 411 20.47 -28.20 -13.43
N ARG A 412 21.13 -27.05 -13.36
CA ARG A 412 21.98 -26.64 -12.24
C ARG A 412 21.21 -25.88 -11.14
N GLY A 413 19.91 -25.67 -11.31
CA GLY A 413 19.05 -24.98 -10.35
C GLY A 413 19.31 -23.47 -10.24
N VAL A 414 19.98 -22.85 -11.22
CA VAL A 414 20.21 -21.39 -11.26
C VAL A 414 18.90 -20.67 -11.58
N ILE A 415 18.08 -21.26 -12.46
CA ILE A 415 16.74 -20.77 -12.79
C ILE A 415 15.68 -21.83 -12.48
N GLY A 416 14.43 -21.37 -12.32
CA GLY A 416 13.29 -22.22 -11.98
C GLY A 416 12.88 -23.17 -13.11
N ALA A 417 12.13 -24.22 -12.72
CA ALA A 417 11.38 -25.01 -13.67
C ALA A 417 10.32 -24.15 -14.38
N THR A 418 10.06 -24.44 -15.64
CA THR A 418 8.96 -23.84 -16.40
C THR A 418 7.64 -24.43 -15.99
#